data_cab9355aa6ed45a9b3bc753ea976e426
#
_entry.id   cab9355aa6ed45a9b3bc753ea976e426
#
_cell.length_a   1.000
_cell.length_b   1.000
_cell.length_c   1.000
_cell.angle_alpha   90.00
_cell.angle_beta   90.00
_cell.angle_gamma   90.00
#
_symmetry.space_group_name_H-M   'P 1'
#
loop_
_entity.id
_entity.type
_entity.pdbx_description
1 polymer ?
#
loop_
_entity_poly.entity_id
_entity_poly.type
_entity_poly.pdbx_seq_one_letter_code
_entity_poly.pdbx_strand_id
1 'polypeptide(L)'
;VKKRFFLLFFIMLLAGCTASGEEETARNEVEIPLGSRSLLLTSENLRMERQYQPEGLDALYEDTVYEIDSGSAAVTVTVRKLNNGDRFVMLRLDGKGALKGTIAMKGADDYYLIDWAQEMPEREHNKVTGTDPTKPPVGLFRFTDNHQFMNELVMSHSFSSKTMSELYGNGRESTLRELLSEKNTLTHSKAGVAFDLSAERNEITEQWFLLAEEPLFSETNHLNEWITFQKENYKEVNNWFTVDGPMKKLPWSVEPFTKEGYGRYLGTMIEKEAVDRFFKYKDRYFYNLTVQSAANLWAYRESRDDVIWKTEFTSTWLKQKYDITAPYVDTRHNELIALYLHRIGKELGVPELEAALVDYSDYLLNLISIDNIVPAETGYYPADYYSPQQGKQFIHASLNHALGEANMFIEAYRVTEDKKYLFAARDIRKAIESTGEKWIRPTGDLWYQINRDGTFDGGDYELLTLYDLQRHEKNWKELGGSPSPILQKLIESKEQYLNSK
;
A
#
# COMPACT_ATOMS: atom_id res chain seq x y z
N VAL A 1 60.08 18.57 40.24
CA VAL A 1 59.71 17.90 38.97
C VAL A 1 58.79 18.79 38.20
N LYS A 2 59.30 19.49 37.17
CA LYS A 2 58.61 20.47 36.35
C LYS A 2 57.75 19.75 35.25
N LYS A 3 56.45 19.90 35.26
CA LYS A 3 55.57 19.54 34.14
C LYS A 3 55.56 20.69 33.12
N ARG A 4 56.04 20.42 31.91
CA ARG A 4 55.92 21.32 30.75
C ARG A 4 54.56 21.03 30.09
N PHE A 5 53.69 22.03 30.02
CA PHE A 5 52.51 22.09 29.19
C PHE A 5 52.92 22.42 27.76
N PHE A 6 52.60 21.54 26.81
CA PHE A 6 52.69 21.82 25.38
C PHE A 6 51.30 22.27 24.91
N LEU A 7 51.20 23.54 24.53
CA LEU A 7 50.00 24.15 23.93
C LEU A 7 50.10 23.92 22.42
N LEU A 8 49.28 23.00 21.88
CA LEU A 8 49.12 22.81 20.45
C LEU A 8 48.04 23.80 19.97
N PHE A 9 48.44 24.80 19.21
CA PHE A 9 47.58 25.67 18.47
C PHE A 9 47.03 24.93 17.25
N PHE A 10 45.72 24.59 17.27
CA PHE A 10 45.01 24.08 16.12
C PHE A 10 44.51 25.29 15.33
N ILE A 11 45.15 25.61 14.22
CA ILE A 11 44.63 26.57 13.23
C ILE A 11 43.54 25.83 12.44
N MET A 12 42.28 26.10 12.76
CA MET A 12 41.17 25.78 11.90
C MET A 12 41.19 26.68 10.68
N LEU A 13 41.65 26.17 9.57
CA LEU A 13 41.36 26.70 8.25
C LEU A 13 39.88 26.53 7.97
N LEU A 14 39.06 27.55 8.19
CA LEU A 14 37.74 27.69 7.65
C LEU A 14 37.85 27.83 6.12
N ALA A 15 37.83 26.69 5.41
CA ALA A 15 37.51 26.69 4.00
C ALA A 15 36.02 27.03 3.91
N GLY A 16 35.71 28.29 3.71
CA GLY A 16 34.40 28.72 3.32
C GLY A 16 34.06 28.12 1.95
N CYS A 17 33.31 27.03 1.92
CA CYS A 17 32.55 26.70 0.74
C CYS A 17 31.46 27.76 0.60
N THR A 18 31.74 28.82 -0.15
CA THR A 18 30.70 29.60 -0.78
C THR A 18 30.07 28.69 -1.81
N ALA A 19 28.98 28.05 -1.43
CA ALA A 19 28.02 27.54 -2.40
C ALA A 19 27.53 28.80 -3.15
N SER A 20 28.08 29.06 -4.31
CA SER A 20 27.46 29.92 -5.32
C SER A 20 26.18 29.23 -5.71
N GLY A 21 25.07 29.56 -5.04
CA GLY A 21 23.75 29.25 -5.55
C GLY A 21 23.64 30.08 -6.84
N GLU A 22 23.91 29.43 -7.98
CA GLU A 22 23.39 29.91 -9.25
C GLU A 22 21.87 29.87 -9.09
N GLU A 23 21.20 31.01 -9.00
CA GLU A 23 19.75 31.10 -9.17
C GLU A 23 19.45 30.48 -10.56
N GLU A 24 18.92 29.27 -10.59
CA GLU A 24 18.54 28.62 -11.83
C GLU A 24 17.45 29.48 -12.48
N THR A 25 17.75 30.05 -13.62
CA THR A 25 16.82 30.92 -14.34
C THR A 25 15.61 30.12 -14.79
N ALA A 26 14.41 30.66 -14.61
CA ALA A 26 13.17 30.08 -15.07
C ALA A 26 13.25 29.73 -16.57
N ARG A 27 12.84 28.51 -16.90
CA ARG A 27 12.85 27.95 -18.28
C ARG A 27 11.43 27.54 -18.63
N ASN A 28 11.13 27.40 -19.90
CA ASN A 28 9.84 26.87 -20.33
C ASN A 28 9.83 25.34 -20.37
N GLU A 29 10.96 24.71 -20.14
CA GLU A 29 11.10 23.25 -20.20
C GLU A 29 12.12 22.73 -19.18
N VAL A 30 11.84 21.53 -18.65
CA VAL A 30 12.71 20.74 -17.77
C VAL A 30 12.76 19.32 -18.32
N GLU A 31 13.96 18.79 -18.51
CA GLU A 31 14.18 17.42 -18.94
C GLU A 31 14.60 16.54 -17.76
N ILE A 32 13.86 15.44 -17.56
CA ILE A 32 14.10 14.44 -16.51
C ILE A 32 14.61 13.15 -17.17
N PRO A 33 15.82 12.66 -16.82
CA PRO A 33 16.38 11.46 -17.42
C PRO A 33 15.63 10.19 -16.98
N LEU A 34 15.32 9.33 -17.96
CA LEU A 34 14.68 8.02 -17.77
C LEU A 34 15.53 6.89 -18.40
N GLY A 35 16.83 6.87 -18.12
CA GLY A 35 17.76 5.94 -18.71
C GLY A 35 18.09 6.30 -20.16
N SER A 36 17.73 5.44 -21.11
CA SER A 36 17.89 5.71 -22.55
C SER A 36 16.88 6.75 -23.09
N ARG A 37 15.89 7.11 -22.32
CA ARG A 37 14.80 8.04 -22.63
C ARG A 37 14.81 9.23 -21.68
N SER A 38 13.95 10.21 -21.94
CA SER A 38 13.70 11.34 -21.04
C SER A 38 12.22 11.71 -21.04
N LEU A 39 11.80 12.31 -19.94
CA LEU A 39 10.54 13.02 -19.79
C LEU A 39 10.82 14.51 -19.93
N LEU A 40 10.28 15.14 -20.97
CA LEU A 40 10.31 16.57 -21.16
C LEU A 40 9.03 17.18 -20.55
N LEU A 41 9.19 18.00 -19.54
CA LEU A 41 8.11 18.79 -18.95
C LEU A 41 8.14 20.19 -19.55
N THR A 42 6.99 20.69 -19.99
CA THR A 42 6.86 22.06 -20.52
C THR A 42 5.72 22.81 -19.84
N SER A 43 6.00 24.02 -19.39
CA SER A 43 5.04 24.97 -18.81
C SER A 43 5.68 26.36 -18.83
N GLU A 44 4.91 27.39 -18.47
CA GLU A 44 5.49 28.72 -18.25
C GLU A 44 6.30 28.74 -16.94
N ASN A 45 7.53 29.29 -16.99
CA ASN A 45 8.38 29.62 -15.82
C ASN A 45 8.75 28.38 -14.94
N LEU A 46 9.11 27.25 -15.54
CA LEU A 46 9.63 26.10 -14.78
C LEU A 46 11.01 26.41 -14.19
N ARG A 47 11.17 26.11 -12.89
CA ARG A 47 12.45 26.20 -12.20
C ARG A 47 12.67 24.94 -11.37
N MET A 48 13.77 24.22 -11.63
CA MET A 48 14.18 23.09 -10.79
C MET A 48 14.60 23.67 -9.42
N GLU A 49 13.90 23.30 -8.37
CA GLU A 49 14.22 23.72 -7.01
C GLU A 49 15.15 22.73 -6.31
N ARG A 50 14.86 21.46 -6.49
CA ARG A 50 15.59 20.39 -5.79
C ARG A 50 15.54 19.09 -6.56
N GLN A 51 16.65 18.34 -6.50
CA GLN A 51 16.72 16.93 -6.87
C GLN A 51 17.39 16.19 -5.73
N TYR A 52 16.78 15.09 -5.29
CA TYR A 52 17.34 14.26 -4.21
C TYR A 52 16.92 12.81 -4.33
N GLN A 53 17.65 11.95 -3.63
CA GLN A 53 17.35 10.53 -3.54
C GLN A 53 16.95 10.23 -2.09
N PRO A 54 15.67 9.93 -1.84
CA PRO A 54 15.23 9.49 -0.53
C PRO A 54 15.79 8.09 -0.25
N GLU A 55 15.92 7.78 1.00
CA GLU A 55 16.35 6.48 1.46
C GLU A 55 15.30 5.41 1.11
N GLY A 56 15.71 4.34 0.44
CA GLY A 56 14.84 3.27 -0.06
C GLY A 56 15.34 1.87 0.27
N LEU A 57 14.94 0.91 -0.52
CA LEU A 57 15.41 -0.47 -0.49
C LEU A 57 16.33 -0.69 -1.70
N ASP A 58 17.61 -0.34 -1.57
CA ASP A 58 18.59 -0.31 -2.65
C ASP A 58 18.70 -1.65 -3.41
N ALA A 59 18.39 -2.76 -2.76
CA ALA A 59 18.33 -4.07 -3.40
C ALA A 59 17.20 -4.21 -4.42
N LEU A 60 16.15 -3.40 -4.34
CA LEU A 60 14.96 -3.47 -5.18
C LEU A 60 14.78 -2.26 -6.08
N TYR A 61 15.03 -1.05 -5.56
CA TYR A 61 14.78 0.20 -6.28
C TYR A 61 15.58 1.37 -5.74
N GLU A 62 15.74 2.38 -6.57
CA GLU A 62 16.28 3.69 -6.24
C GLU A 62 15.26 4.76 -6.66
N ASP A 63 14.87 5.64 -5.75
CA ASP A 63 14.02 6.78 -6.06
C ASP A 63 14.86 8.03 -6.31
N THR A 64 14.50 8.81 -7.34
CA THR A 64 14.96 10.17 -7.54
C THR A 64 13.74 11.08 -7.57
N VAL A 65 13.72 12.07 -6.69
CA VAL A 65 12.64 13.05 -6.58
C VAL A 65 13.11 14.38 -7.15
N TYR A 66 12.30 14.96 -8.03
CA TYR A 66 12.48 16.27 -8.62
C TYR A 66 11.35 17.19 -8.12
N GLU A 67 11.72 18.26 -7.45
CA GLU A 67 10.81 19.34 -7.03
C GLU A 67 11.03 20.52 -7.97
N ILE A 68 9.96 20.95 -8.62
CA ILE A 68 9.98 21.97 -9.68
C ILE A 68 8.89 22.98 -9.35
N ASP A 69 9.27 24.27 -9.30
CA ASP A 69 8.32 25.37 -9.19
C ASP A 69 7.86 25.79 -10.59
N SER A 70 6.56 26.00 -10.77
CA SER A 70 5.97 26.58 -11.98
C SER A 70 5.33 27.96 -11.72
N GLY A 71 5.77 28.66 -10.67
CA GLY A 71 5.30 29.96 -10.25
C GLY A 71 4.02 29.94 -9.42
N SER A 72 2.96 29.28 -9.86
CA SER A 72 1.68 29.20 -9.14
C SER A 72 1.32 27.77 -8.71
N ALA A 73 2.08 26.78 -9.13
CA ALA A 73 1.92 25.39 -8.74
C ALA A 73 3.28 24.73 -8.48
N ALA A 74 3.31 23.77 -7.56
CA ALA A 74 4.45 22.89 -7.34
C ALA A 74 4.31 21.64 -8.20
N VAL A 75 5.40 21.21 -8.81
CA VAL A 75 5.47 19.94 -9.57
C VAL A 75 6.44 19.01 -8.85
N THR A 76 5.97 17.84 -8.50
CA THR A 76 6.81 16.76 -7.97
C THR A 76 6.84 15.60 -8.96
N VAL A 77 8.04 15.14 -9.31
CA VAL A 77 8.22 13.94 -10.12
C VAL A 77 9.09 12.96 -9.36
N THR A 78 8.55 11.79 -9.08
CA THR A 78 9.32 10.67 -8.51
C THR A 78 9.61 9.66 -9.61
N VAL A 79 10.89 9.45 -9.88
CA VAL A 79 11.38 8.39 -10.77
C VAL A 79 11.90 7.25 -9.91
N ARG A 80 11.14 6.18 -9.83
CA ARG A 80 11.53 4.93 -9.17
C ARG A 80 12.17 4.00 -10.19
N LYS A 81 13.48 3.92 -10.17
CA LYS A 81 14.24 2.97 -10.98
C LYS A 81 14.31 1.64 -10.24
N LEU A 82 13.73 0.61 -10.83
CA LEU A 82 13.78 -0.74 -10.30
C LEU A 82 15.11 -1.42 -10.67
N ASN A 83 15.51 -2.42 -9.89
CA ASN A 83 16.78 -3.15 -10.10
C ASN A 83 16.82 -3.93 -11.43
N ASN A 84 15.67 -4.20 -12.06
CA ASN A 84 15.58 -4.78 -13.41
C ASN A 84 15.72 -3.74 -14.54
N GLY A 85 15.91 -2.46 -14.21
CA GLY A 85 16.08 -1.35 -15.18
C GLY A 85 14.80 -0.61 -15.52
N ASP A 86 13.62 -1.15 -15.23
CA ASP A 86 12.33 -0.49 -15.48
C ASP A 86 12.11 0.71 -14.54
N ARG A 87 11.23 1.62 -14.92
CA ARG A 87 10.99 2.86 -14.16
C ARG A 87 9.50 3.10 -13.97
N PHE A 88 9.08 3.15 -12.70
CA PHE A 88 7.83 3.82 -12.34
C PHE A 88 8.06 5.31 -12.21
N VAL A 89 7.23 6.09 -12.88
CA VAL A 89 7.28 7.55 -12.79
C VAL A 89 5.94 8.05 -12.30
N MET A 90 5.95 8.81 -11.22
CA MET A 90 4.77 9.41 -10.61
C MET A 90 4.92 10.92 -10.64
N LEU A 91 3.91 11.60 -11.19
CA LEU A 91 3.86 13.05 -11.34
C LEU A 91 2.73 13.62 -10.47
N ARG A 92 3.01 14.75 -9.84
CA ARG A 92 2.02 15.54 -9.09
C ARG A 92 2.18 17.02 -9.48
N LEU A 93 1.07 17.64 -9.87
CA LEU A 93 0.90 19.07 -10.03
C LEU A 93 -0.01 19.54 -8.90
N ASP A 94 0.50 20.36 -7.99
CA ASP A 94 -0.20 20.87 -6.80
C ASP A 94 -0.36 22.39 -6.90
N GLY A 95 -1.60 22.84 -6.94
CA GLY A 95 -1.95 24.24 -7.10
C GLY A 95 -2.30 24.63 -8.53
N LYS A 96 -2.64 25.91 -8.75
CA LYS A 96 -3.15 26.39 -10.03
C LYS A 96 -2.08 26.40 -11.12
N GLY A 97 -2.19 25.52 -12.10
CA GLY A 97 -1.23 25.44 -13.20
C GLY A 97 -1.62 24.48 -14.31
N ALA A 98 -0.82 24.47 -15.35
CA ALA A 98 -0.87 23.54 -16.45
C ALA A 98 0.54 23.05 -16.79
N LEU A 99 0.68 21.76 -17.05
CA LEU A 99 1.93 21.10 -17.35
C LEU A 99 1.71 20.12 -18.49
N LYS A 100 2.58 20.14 -19.49
CA LYS A 100 2.64 19.12 -20.51
C LYS A 100 3.85 18.23 -20.29
N GLY A 101 3.63 16.91 -20.27
CA GLY A 101 4.70 15.91 -20.28
C GLY A 101 4.84 15.27 -21.66
N THR A 102 6.06 15.01 -22.09
CA THR A 102 6.34 14.30 -23.32
C THR A 102 7.45 13.27 -23.11
N ILE A 103 7.16 12.01 -23.46
CA ILE A 103 8.12 10.91 -23.46
C ILE A 103 8.45 10.61 -24.92
N ALA A 104 9.64 11.02 -25.35
CA ALA A 104 10.06 10.85 -26.74
C ALA A 104 10.63 9.46 -26.98
N MET A 105 10.11 8.76 -28.00
CA MET A 105 10.59 7.44 -28.44
C MET A 105 11.44 7.59 -29.71
N LYS A 106 12.56 8.32 -29.58
CA LYS A 106 13.49 8.54 -30.70
C LYS A 106 13.97 7.22 -31.26
N GLY A 107 13.90 7.08 -32.60
CA GLY A 107 14.30 5.89 -33.32
C GLY A 107 13.16 4.88 -33.55
N ALA A 108 12.00 5.03 -32.95
CA ALA A 108 10.87 4.18 -33.25
C ALA A 108 10.31 4.49 -34.63
N ASP A 109 10.11 3.46 -35.44
CA ASP A 109 9.47 3.56 -36.76
C ASP A 109 7.99 3.17 -36.74
N ASP A 110 7.57 2.39 -35.70
CA ASP A 110 6.19 1.97 -35.49
C ASP A 110 5.87 1.82 -34.01
N TYR A 111 4.58 1.77 -33.68
CA TYR A 111 4.05 1.46 -32.35
C TYR A 111 2.65 0.89 -32.43
N TYR A 112 2.24 0.17 -31.39
CA TYR A 112 0.84 -0.22 -31.22
C TYR A 112 0.42 -0.07 -29.77
N LEU A 113 -0.88 0.22 -29.58
CA LEU A 113 -1.54 0.35 -28.28
C LEU A 113 -2.44 -0.86 -28.04
N ILE A 114 -2.21 -1.55 -26.94
CA ILE A 114 -3.17 -2.50 -26.37
C ILE A 114 -3.98 -1.71 -25.34
N ASP A 115 -5.21 -1.36 -25.70
CA ASP A 115 -6.10 -0.58 -24.85
C ASP A 115 -6.69 -1.46 -23.73
N TRP A 116 -6.45 -1.09 -22.47
CA TRP A 116 -6.95 -1.80 -21.31
C TRP A 116 -8.25 -1.22 -20.76
N ALA A 117 -8.52 0.03 -21.08
CA ALA A 117 -9.66 0.78 -20.52
C ALA A 117 -10.92 0.68 -21.38
N GLN A 118 -10.81 0.09 -22.56
CA GLN A 118 -11.93 -0.01 -23.50
C GLN A 118 -13.08 -0.83 -22.89
N GLU A 119 -14.27 -0.28 -22.87
CA GLU A 119 -15.51 -0.96 -22.44
C GLU A 119 -15.57 -1.35 -20.94
N MET A 120 -14.93 -0.58 -20.08
CA MET A 120 -15.08 -0.79 -18.64
C MET A 120 -16.37 -0.14 -18.12
N PRO A 121 -17.37 -0.90 -17.65
CA PRO A 121 -18.56 -0.33 -17.04
C PRO A 121 -18.24 0.30 -15.68
N GLU A 122 -19.02 1.30 -15.27
CA GLU A 122 -19.04 1.73 -13.88
C GLU A 122 -19.39 0.55 -12.96
N ARG A 123 -18.71 0.46 -11.80
CA ARG A 123 -18.83 -0.71 -10.93
C ARG A 123 -19.12 -0.31 -9.51
N GLU A 124 -20.16 -0.89 -8.98
CA GLU A 124 -20.51 -0.74 -7.58
C GLU A 124 -19.64 -1.67 -6.71
N HIS A 125 -18.85 -1.09 -5.81
CA HIS A 125 -18.09 -1.86 -4.82
C HIS A 125 -19.03 -2.63 -3.89
N ASN A 126 -19.91 -1.90 -3.23
CA ASN A 126 -20.98 -2.39 -2.37
C ASN A 126 -21.84 -1.20 -1.93
N LYS A 127 -22.89 -1.47 -1.13
CA LYS A 127 -23.81 -0.42 -0.63
C LYS A 127 -23.15 0.61 0.30
N VAL A 128 -21.96 0.32 0.84
CA VAL A 128 -21.25 1.19 1.80
C VAL A 128 -20.19 2.05 1.11
N THR A 129 -19.62 1.55 0.02
CA THR A 129 -18.54 2.23 -0.73
C THR A 129 -19.05 2.93 -1.97
N GLY A 130 -20.15 2.47 -2.54
CA GLY A 130 -20.73 2.99 -3.78
C GLY A 130 -19.93 2.60 -5.02
N THR A 131 -20.09 3.38 -6.07
CA THR A 131 -19.40 3.19 -7.36
C THR A 131 -17.99 3.72 -7.29
N ASP A 132 -17.03 2.97 -7.83
CA ASP A 132 -15.66 3.43 -8.07
C ASP A 132 -15.53 3.83 -9.55
N PRO A 133 -15.42 5.13 -9.87
CA PRO A 133 -15.30 5.58 -11.24
C PRO A 133 -13.92 5.36 -11.84
N THR A 134 -12.88 5.06 -11.03
CA THR A 134 -11.52 4.92 -11.55
C THR A 134 -11.39 3.74 -12.51
N LYS A 135 -10.60 3.94 -13.56
CA LYS A 135 -10.38 2.96 -14.62
C LYS A 135 -8.96 2.39 -14.53
N PRO A 136 -8.74 1.18 -15.06
CA PRO A 136 -7.40 0.68 -15.30
C PRO A 136 -6.55 1.66 -16.10
N PRO A 137 -5.23 1.44 -16.19
CA PRO A 137 -4.37 2.20 -17.12
C PRO A 137 -4.99 2.31 -18.51
N VAL A 138 -4.70 3.40 -19.22
CA VAL A 138 -5.16 3.59 -20.60
C VAL A 138 -4.74 2.41 -21.46
N GLY A 139 -3.51 1.93 -21.28
CA GLY A 139 -3.05 0.75 -21.97
C GLY A 139 -1.54 0.58 -21.99
N LEU A 140 -1.12 -0.43 -22.73
CA LEU A 140 0.27 -0.75 -23.00
C LEU A 140 0.63 -0.28 -24.41
N PHE A 141 1.56 0.66 -24.51
CA PHE A 141 2.20 1.07 -25.75
C PHE A 141 3.46 0.26 -25.95
N ARG A 142 3.60 -0.41 -27.09
CA ARG A 142 4.84 -1.08 -27.49
C ARG A 142 5.42 -0.37 -28.70
N PHE A 143 6.66 0.07 -28.58
CA PHE A 143 7.42 0.77 -29.63
C PHE A 143 8.42 -0.18 -30.26
N THR A 144 8.58 -0.08 -31.60
CA THR A 144 9.48 -0.91 -32.40
C THR A 144 10.34 -0.08 -33.34
N ASP A 145 11.52 -0.61 -33.71
CA ASP A 145 12.38 -0.15 -34.80
C ASP A 145 12.68 -1.34 -35.69
N ASN A 146 12.36 -1.25 -36.98
CA ASN A 146 12.49 -2.35 -37.96
C ASN A 146 11.87 -3.66 -37.44
N HIS A 147 10.67 -3.58 -36.82
CA HIS A 147 9.96 -4.67 -36.16
C HIS A 147 10.67 -5.26 -34.92
N GLN A 148 11.79 -4.69 -34.51
CA GLN A 148 12.44 -5.09 -33.24
C GLN A 148 11.88 -4.31 -32.07
N PHE A 149 11.75 -5.00 -30.96
CA PHE A 149 11.30 -4.38 -29.68
C PHE A 149 12.26 -3.25 -29.29
N MET A 150 11.71 -2.13 -28.84
CA MET A 150 12.45 -1.01 -28.25
C MET A 150 12.10 -0.77 -26.80
N ASN A 151 10.84 -0.41 -26.53
CA ASN A 151 10.34 -0.11 -25.20
C ASN A 151 8.86 -0.46 -25.09
N GLU A 152 8.43 -0.73 -23.87
CA GLU A 152 7.01 -0.71 -23.50
C GLU A 152 6.73 0.40 -22.48
N LEU A 153 5.53 0.97 -22.58
CA LEU A 153 5.05 2.05 -21.73
C LEU A 153 3.61 1.79 -21.32
N VAL A 154 3.37 1.62 -20.01
CA VAL A 154 2.02 1.58 -19.46
C VAL A 154 1.68 2.95 -18.92
N MET A 155 0.57 3.54 -19.38
CA MET A 155 0.15 4.90 -19.01
C MET A 155 -1.18 4.88 -18.26
N SER A 156 -1.23 5.59 -17.12
CA SER A 156 -2.48 5.83 -16.40
C SER A 156 -3.31 6.96 -17.02
N HIS A 157 -4.54 7.08 -16.56
CA HIS A 157 -5.29 8.34 -16.65
C HIS A 157 -4.67 9.41 -15.74
N SER A 158 -5.02 10.68 -15.93
CA SER A 158 -4.76 11.74 -14.96
C SER A 158 -5.91 11.82 -13.97
N PHE A 159 -5.58 12.01 -12.67
CA PHE A 159 -6.53 12.08 -11.56
C PHE A 159 -6.43 13.45 -10.90
N SER A 160 -7.52 14.23 -10.96
CA SER A 160 -7.60 15.50 -10.24
C SER A 160 -8.38 15.32 -8.96
N SER A 161 -7.88 15.87 -7.86
CA SER A 161 -8.43 15.70 -6.53
C SER A 161 -8.11 16.87 -5.63
N LYS A 162 -8.73 16.91 -4.45
CA LYS A 162 -8.35 17.82 -3.36
C LYS A 162 -8.15 17.04 -2.06
N THR A 163 -7.24 17.52 -1.23
CA THR A 163 -7.07 16.99 0.13
C THR A 163 -8.23 17.46 1.02
N MET A 164 -8.76 16.53 1.79
CA MET A 164 -9.79 16.74 2.80
C MET A 164 -9.22 16.31 4.15
N SER A 165 -9.32 17.19 5.14
CA SER A 165 -8.81 16.91 6.50
C SER A 165 -9.84 17.25 7.56
N GLU A 166 -9.88 16.44 8.62
CA GLU A 166 -10.63 16.69 9.85
C GLU A 166 -9.66 16.68 11.03
N LEU A 167 -9.58 17.80 11.73
CA LEU A 167 -8.70 17.96 12.90
C LEU A 167 -9.44 17.59 14.19
N TYR A 168 -8.83 16.75 15.02
CA TYR A 168 -9.33 16.35 16.31
C TYR A 168 -8.51 16.97 17.44
N GLY A 169 -8.99 16.81 18.66
CA GLY A 169 -8.21 17.17 19.84
C GLY A 169 -6.83 16.50 19.88
N ASN A 170 -5.85 17.15 20.50
CA ASN A 170 -4.46 16.70 20.64
C ASN A 170 -3.68 16.61 19.33
N GLY A 171 -4.06 17.37 18.30
CA GLY A 171 -3.35 17.42 17.02
C GLY A 171 -3.52 16.19 16.13
N ARG A 172 -4.48 15.32 16.44
CA ARG A 172 -4.83 14.20 15.56
C ARG A 172 -5.55 14.69 14.33
N GLU A 173 -5.30 14.05 13.22
CA GLU A 173 -5.87 14.43 11.93
C GLU A 173 -6.31 13.19 11.16
N SER A 174 -7.47 13.28 10.54
CA SER A 174 -7.97 12.33 9.55
C SER A 174 -7.84 12.95 8.17
N THR A 175 -7.17 12.27 7.25
CA THR A 175 -6.88 12.80 5.92
C THR A 175 -7.31 11.83 4.84
N LEU A 176 -7.93 12.35 3.80
CA LEU A 176 -8.26 11.63 2.58
C LEU A 176 -8.24 12.57 1.36
N ARG A 177 -8.44 12.02 0.17
CA ARG A 177 -8.55 12.78 -1.08
C ARG A 177 -9.97 12.66 -1.63
N GLU A 178 -10.57 13.77 -2.05
CA GLU A 178 -11.79 13.74 -2.86
C GLU A 178 -11.42 13.73 -4.33
N LEU A 179 -11.79 12.68 -5.06
CA LEU A 179 -11.61 12.62 -6.52
C LEU A 179 -12.58 13.61 -7.19
N LEU A 180 -12.05 14.53 -7.96
CA LEU A 180 -12.82 15.51 -8.74
C LEU A 180 -13.04 15.05 -10.17
N SER A 181 -12.02 14.51 -10.80
CA SER A 181 -12.12 13.98 -12.17
C SER A 181 -11.00 13.00 -12.49
N GLU A 182 -11.29 12.08 -13.40
CA GLU A 182 -10.34 11.23 -14.11
C GLU A 182 -10.43 11.53 -15.59
N LYS A 183 -9.28 11.73 -16.26
CA LYS A 183 -9.24 12.10 -17.67
C LYS A 183 -8.15 11.33 -18.42
N ASN A 184 -8.46 10.93 -19.65
CA ASN A 184 -7.44 10.53 -20.61
C ASN A 184 -7.01 11.77 -21.41
N THR A 185 -5.81 12.27 -21.13
CA THR A 185 -5.22 13.44 -21.82
C THR A 185 -4.11 13.05 -22.77
N LEU A 186 -3.97 11.76 -23.07
CA LEU A 186 -2.87 11.25 -23.89
C LEU A 186 -3.03 11.63 -25.36
N THR A 187 -1.93 12.05 -25.93
CA THR A 187 -1.71 12.09 -27.39
C THR A 187 -0.50 11.23 -27.71
N HIS A 188 -0.59 10.42 -28.74
CA HIS A 188 0.45 9.44 -29.03
C HIS A 188 0.70 9.28 -30.53
N SER A 189 1.94 8.94 -30.86
CA SER A 189 2.40 8.63 -32.21
C SER A 189 3.63 7.74 -32.11
N LYS A 190 4.19 7.33 -33.25
CA LYS A 190 5.48 6.63 -33.28
C LYS A 190 6.64 7.46 -32.67
N ALA A 191 6.50 8.78 -32.58
CA ALA A 191 7.50 9.65 -31.96
C ALA A 191 7.46 9.64 -30.43
N GLY A 192 6.40 9.07 -29.83
CA GLY A 192 6.24 8.95 -28.39
C GLY A 192 4.84 9.27 -27.89
N VAL A 193 4.73 9.48 -26.59
CA VAL A 193 3.50 9.79 -25.89
C VAL A 193 3.63 11.13 -25.19
N ALA A 194 2.60 11.97 -25.32
CA ALA A 194 2.49 13.22 -24.56
C ALA A 194 1.16 13.22 -23.78
N PHE A 195 1.13 13.99 -22.69
CA PHE A 195 -0.02 14.15 -21.82
C PHE A 195 -0.09 15.56 -21.25
N ASP A 196 -1.28 16.00 -20.85
CA ASP A 196 -1.50 17.28 -20.25
C ASP A 196 -2.07 17.12 -18.83
N LEU A 197 -1.46 17.81 -17.85
CA LEU A 197 -1.96 17.96 -16.50
C LEU A 197 -2.43 19.39 -16.29
N SER A 198 -3.55 19.57 -15.62
CA SER A 198 -4.03 20.88 -15.20
C SER A 198 -4.71 20.78 -13.84
N ALA A 199 -4.44 21.74 -12.97
CA ALA A 199 -5.06 21.85 -11.66
C ALA A 199 -5.52 23.28 -11.41
N GLU A 200 -6.61 23.43 -10.66
CA GLU A 200 -7.06 24.71 -10.14
C GLU A 200 -6.47 24.98 -8.75
N ARG A 201 -6.77 26.11 -8.17
CA ARG A 201 -6.31 26.46 -6.83
C ARG A 201 -6.82 25.42 -5.79
N ASN A 202 -5.92 24.89 -4.97
CA ASN A 202 -6.16 23.85 -3.97
C ASN A 202 -6.54 22.48 -4.57
N GLU A 203 -6.27 22.26 -5.85
CA GLU A 203 -6.39 20.97 -6.49
C GLU A 203 -5.01 20.35 -6.72
N ILE A 204 -4.99 19.05 -6.76
CA ILE A 204 -3.82 18.22 -7.07
C ILE A 204 -4.18 17.36 -8.26
N THR A 205 -3.38 17.41 -9.31
CA THR A 205 -3.54 16.52 -10.48
C THR A 205 -2.33 15.61 -10.58
N GLU A 206 -2.58 14.32 -10.69
CA GLU A 206 -1.55 13.28 -10.67
C GLU A 206 -1.68 12.36 -11.88
N GLN A 207 -0.55 11.84 -12.31
CA GLN A 207 -0.46 10.80 -13.34
C GLN A 207 0.74 9.92 -13.06
N TRP A 208 0.68 8.66 -13.48
CA TRP A 208 1.80 7.74 -13.41
C TRP A 208 1.98 6.98 -14.71
N PHE A 209 3.19 6.49 -14.91
CA PHE A 209 3.49 5.56 -15.97
C PHE A 209 4.62 4.59 -15.59
N LEU A 210 4.66 3.46 -16.26
CA LEU A 210 5.73 2.47 -16.16
C LEU A 210 6.44 2.37 -17.51
N LEU A 211 7.72 2.71 -17.54
CA LEU A 211 8.60 2.57 -18.71
C LEU A 211 9.47 1.33 -18.57
N ALA A 212 9.41 0.42 -19.54
CA ALA A 212 10.18 -0.81 -19.55
C ALA A 212 11.11 -0.87 -20.76
N GLU A 213 12.33 -1.37 -20.51
CA GLU A 213 13.36 -1.56 -21.54
C GLU A 213 13.32 -2.97 -22.16
N GLU A 214 12.47 -3.86 -21.62
CA GLU A 214 12.19 -5.20 -22.12
C GLU A 214 10.69 -5.50 -22.01
N PRO A 215 10.16 -6.52 -22.73
CA PRO A 215 8.73 -6.84 -22.68
C PRO A 215 8.24 -7.11 -21.25
N LEU A 216 7.13 -6.45 -20.89
CA LEU A 216 6.53 -6.58 -19.56
C LEU A 216 5.84 -7.93 -19.35
N PHE A 217 5.36 -8.55 -20.40
CA PHE A 217 4.71 -9.85 -20.39
C PHE A 217 5.45 -10.80 -21.33
N SER A 218 5.80 -11.98 -20.82
CA SER A 218 6.45 -13.05 -21.60
C SER A 218 5.49 -13.68 -22.63
N GLU A 219 4.19 -13.67 -22.32
CA GLU A 219 3.13 -14.22 -23.20
C GLU A 219 1.93 -13.28 -23.28
N THR A 220 1.34 -13.16 -24.46
CA THR A 220 0.13 -12.36 -24.67
C THR A 220 -1.05 -12.86 -23.82
N ASN A 221 -1.09 -14.15 -23.51
CA ASN A 221 -2.15 -14.72 -22.67
C ASN A 221 -2.10 -14.17 -21.24
N HIS A 222 -0.91 -13.98 -20.66
CA HIS A 222 -0.76 -13.41 -19.32
C HIS A 222 -1.30 -11.96 -19.24
N LEU A 223 -1.05 -11.18 -20.28
CA LEU A 223 -1.62 -9.84 -20.42
C LEU A 223 -3.16 -9.89 -20.51
N ASN A 224 -3.70 -10.77 -21.35
CA ASN A 224 -5.16 -10.89 -21.50
C ASN A 224 -5.84 -11.37 -20.21
N GLU A 225 -5.25 -12.31 -19.50
CA GLU A 225 -5.71 -12.75 -18.18
C GLU A 225 -5.68 -11.60 -17.15
N TRP A 226 -4.67 -10.75 -17.19
CA TRP A 226 -4.57 -9.58 -16.31
C TRP A 226 -5.65 -8.53 -16.64
N ILE A 227 -5.86 -8.23 -17.92
CA ILE A 227 -6.94 -7.32 -18.36
C ILE A 227 -8.30 -7.84 -17.90
N THR A 228 -8.55 -9.13 -18.05
CA THR A 228 -9.79 -9.76 -17.59
C THR A 228 -9.92 -9.69 -16.06
N PHE A 229 -8.86 -9.99 -15.33
CA PHE A 229 -8.84 -9.90 -13.86
C PHE A 229 -9.16 -8.48 -13.38
N GLN A 230 -8.55 -7.45 -13.98
CA GLN A 230 -8.85 -6.06 -13.65
C GLN A 230 -10.33 -5.69 -13.89
N LYS A 231 -10.97 -6.30 -14.89
CA LYS A 231 -12.41 -6.11 -15.17
C LYS A 231 -13.30 -6.75 -14.10
N GLU A 232 -12.97 -7.93 -13.65
CA GLU A 232 -13.78 -8.75 -12.76
C GLU A 232 -13.52 -8.45 -11.27
N ASN A 233 -12.27 -8.11 -10.94
CA ASN A 233 -11.78 -7.95 -9.57
C ASN A 233 -11.20 -6.55 -9.31
N TYR A 234 -11.84 -5.53 -9.84
CA TYR A 234 -11.38 -4.13 -9.74
C TYR A 234 -11.18 -3.62 -8.30
N LYS A 235 -11.79 -4.24 -7.31
CA LYS A 235 -11.59 -3.94 -5.89
C LYS A 235 -10.20 -4.34 -5.39
N GLU A 236 -9.59 -5.32 -6.04
CA GLU A 236 -8.29 -5.89 -5.66
C GLU A 236 -7.11 -5.24 -6.40
N VAL A 237 -7.37 -4.29 -7.33
CA VAL A 237 -6.33 -3.62 -8.10
C VAL A 237 -6.25 -2.14 -7.79
N ASN A 238 -5.04 -1.57 -7.88
CA ASN A 238 -4.81 -0.14 -7.74
C ASN A 238 -4.70 0.50 -9.13
N ASN A 239 -5.50 1.54 -9.37
CA ASN A 239 -5.50 2.30 -10.62
C ASN A 239 -4.80 3.65 -10.47
N TRP A 240 -4.86 4.24 -9.31
CA TRP A 240 -4.34 5.58 -9.03
C TRP A 240 -3.13 5.50 -8.10
N PHE A 241 -1.93 5.36 -8.68
CA PHE A 241 -0.66 5.50 -7.97
C PHE A 241 -0.25 6.96 -7.88
N THR A 242 0.20 7.37 -6.70
CA THR A 242 0.71 8.71 -6.41
C THR A 242 2.13 8.63 -5.86
N VAL A 243 2.79 9.77 -5.70
CA VAL A 243 4.12 9.86 -5.06
C VAL A 243 4.12 9.33 -3.62
N ASP A 244 2.95 9.31 -2.96
CA ASP A 244 2.78 8.86 -1.58
C ASP A 244 2.26 7.40 -1.48
N GLY A 245 1.91 6.79 -2.60
CA GLY A 245 1.34 5.45 -2.67
C GLY A 245 -0.01 5.38 -3.40
N PRO A 246 -0.64 4.20 -3.47
CA PRO A 246 -1.89 4.03 -4.20
C PRO A 246 -3.07 4.61 -3.43
N MET A 247 -3.98 5.27 -4.16
CA MET A 247 -5.25 5.76 -3.65
C MET A 247 -6.38 4.78 -3.99
N LYS A 248 -7.17 4.42 -2.99
CA LYS A 248 -8.30 3.49 -3.13
C LYS A 248 -9.59 4.12 -2.66
N LYS A 249 -10.70 3.78 -3.31
CA LYS A 249 -12.05 4.21 -2.91
C LYS A 249 -12.32 3.77 -1.48
N LEU A 250 -12.70 4.73 -0.64
CA LEU A 250 -13.01 4.50 0.77
C LEU A 250 -14.53 4.31 0.97
N PRO A 251 -14.94 3.60 2.03
CA PRO A 251 -16.33 3.58 2.47
C PRO A 251 -16.85 4.97 2.84
N TRP A 252 -18.15 5.21 2.71
CA TRP A 252 -18.77 6.47 3.14
C TRP A 252 -18.76 6.70 4.65
N SER A 253 -18.48 5.64 5.41
CA SER A 253 -18.40 5.67 6.87
C SER A 253 -17.03 6.13 7.38
N VAL A 254 -16.40 7.10 6.71
CA VAL A 254 -15.13 7.71 7.12
C VAL A 254 -15.26 9.22 7.25
N GLU A 255 -14.35 9.84 8.02
CA GLU A 255 -14.21 11.28 8.17
C GLU A 255 -12.90 11.75 7.55
N PRO A 256 -12.88 12.95 6.93
CA PRO A 256 -14.04 13.76 6.59
C PRO A 256 -14.91 13.08 5.53
N PHE A 257 -16.23 13.30 5.58
CA PHE A 257 -17.15 12.70 4.62
C PHE A 257 -17.04 13.33 3.24
N THR A 258 -16.90 12.49 2.21
CA THR A 258 -17.14 12.86 0.82
C THR A 258 -17.60 11.63 0.02
N LYS A 259 -18.44 11.87 -1.00
CA LYS A 259 -18.97 10.79 -1.85
C LYS A 259 -17.85 10.09 -2.64
N GLU A 260 -16.89 10.86 -3.12
CA GLU A 260 -15.77 10.37 -3.93
C GLU A 260 -14.46 10.37 -3.12
N GLY A 261 -14.51 9.80 -1.89
CA GLY A 261 -13.39 9.68 -0.97
C GLY A 261 -12.41 8.57 -1.37
N TYR A 262 -11.12 8.92 -1.40
CA TYR A 262 -10.01 8.00 -1.67
C TYR A 262 -8.92 8.20 -0.61
N GLY A 263 -8.25 7.12 -0.26
CA GLY A 263 -7.13 7.16 0.69
C GLY A 263 -6.17 6.01 0.47
N ARG A 264 -5.03 6.07 1.16
CA ARG A 264 -4.07 4.97 1.22
C ARG A 264 -4.63 3.87 2.12
N TYR A 265 -5.46 3.01 1.54
CA TYR A 265 -6.13 1.93 2.28
C TYR A 265 -5.17 0.74 2.43
N LEU A 266 -4.71 0.49 3.65
CA LEU A 266 -3.67 -0.49 3.98
C LEU A 266 -3.94 -1.89 3.43
N GLY A 267 -5.20 -2.34 3.48
CA GLY A 267 -5.60 -3.65 2.97
C GLY A 267 -5.40 -3.84 1.47
N THR A 268 -5.32 -2.74 0.69
CA THR A 268 -5.10 -2.78 -0.77
C THR A 268 -3.74 -2.25 -1.20
N MET A 269 -2.92 -1.77 -0.27
CA MET A 269 -1.52 -1.46 -0.57
C MET A 269 -0.68 -2.72 -0.84
N ILE A 270 -1.14 -3.88 -0.41
CA ILE A 270 -0.57 -5.18 -0.72
C ILE A 270 -1.08 -5.67 -2.09
N GLU A 271 -0.21 -5.72 -3.09
CA GLU A 271 -0.54 -6.20 -4.45
C GLU A 271 -0.51 -7.74 -4.51
N LYS A 272 -1.43 -8.37 -3.77
CA LYS A 272 -1.45 -9.83 -3.58
C LYS A 272 -1.51 -10.58 -4.91
N GLU A 273 -2.42 -10.18 -5.81
CA GLU A 273 -2.57 -10.84 -7.11
C GLU A 273 -1.32 -10.68 -7.99
N ALA A 274 -0.69 -9.49 -7.96
CA ALA A 274 0.55 -9.27 -8.69
C ALA A 274 1.67 -10.18 -8.17
N VAL A 275 1.79 -10.33 -6.85
CA VAL A 275 2.77 -11.23 -6.23
C VAL A 275 2.52 -12.69 -6.63
N ASP A 276 1.26 -13.16 -6.56
CA ASP A 276 0.92 -14.54 -6.91
C ASP A 276 1.20 -14.81 -8.40
N ARG A 277 0.89 -13.87 -9.28
CA ARG A 277 1.22 -13.95 -10.72
C ARG A 277 2.72 -13.87 -10.99
N PHE A 278 3.44 -13.00 -10.26
CA PHE A 278 4.90 -12.95 -10.36
C PHE A 278 5.53 -14.31 -10.00
N PHE A 279 5.10 -14.92 -8.91
CA PHE A 279 5.64 -16.24 -8.54
C PHE A 279 5.30 -17.33 -9.55
N LYS A 280 4.14 -17.23 -10.18
CA LYS A 280 3.68 -18.19 -11.19
C LYS A 280 4.33 -18.00 -12.56
N TYR A 281 4.37 -16.77 -13.06
CA TYR A 281 4.72 -16.48 -14.45
C TYR A 281 6.11 -15.86 -14.62
N LYS A 282 6.65 -15.21 -13.56
CA LYS A 282 7.91 -14.44 -13.57
C LYS A 282 7.92 -13.27 -14.56
N ASP A 283 6.74 -12.76 -14.94
CA ASP A 283 6.62 -11.60 -15.82
C ASP A 283 7.11 -10.32 -15.13
N ARG A 284 7.78 -9.46 -15.89
CA ARG A 284 8.34 -8.18 -15.43
C ARG A 284 7.25 -7.24 -14.89
N TYR A 285 6.08 -7.21 -15.52
CA TYR A 285 4.97 -6.38 -15.05
C TYR A 285 4.57 -6.69 -13.62
N PHE A 286 4.39 -7.95 -13.29
CA PHE A 286 4.02 -8.38 -11.94
C PHE A 286 5.16 -8.20 -10.94
N TYR A 287 6.41 -8.39 -11.36
CA TYR A 287 7.57 -8.03 -10.56
C TYR A 287 7.57 -6.54 -10.22
N ASN A 288 7.36 -5.68 -11.22
CA ASN A 288 7.35 -4.24 -11.06
C ASN A 288 6.24 -3.78 -10.09
N LEU A 289 5.03 -4.34 -10.18
CA LEU A 289 3.95 -4.07 -9.22
C LEU A 289 4.30 -4.56 -7.81
N THR A 290 4.95 -5.72 -7.69
CA THR A 290 5.40 -6.28 -6.41
C THR A 290 6.40 -5.35 -5.72
N VAL A 291 7.42 -4.89 -6.46
CA VAL A 291 8.41 -3.94 -5.94
C VAL A 291 7.76 -2.60 -5.62
N GLN A 292 6.86 -2.09 -6.48
CA GLN A 292 6.12 -0.85 -6.23
C GLN A 292 5.31 -0.92 -4.93
N SER A 293 4.62 -2.03 -4.68
CA SER A 293 3.87 -2.25 -3.45
C SER A 293 4.78 -2.29 -2.21
N ALA A 294 5.89 -3.05 -2.28
CA ALA A 294 6.87 -3.11 -1.21
C ALA A 294 7.47 -1.72 -0.90
N ALA A 295 7.83 -0.97 -1.95
CA ALA A 295 8.36 0.39 -1.83
C ALA A 295 7.36 1.36 -1.18
N ASN A 296 6.08 1.30 -1.59
CA ASN A 296 5.03 2.13 -1.01
C ASN A 296 4.83 1.82 0.49
N LEU A 297 4.78 0.54 0.86
CA LEU A 297 4.65 0.12 2.26
C LEU A 297 5.89 0.49 3.09
N TRP A 298 7.09 0.41 2.48
CA TRP A 298 8.31 0.83 3.14
C TRP A 298 8.34 2.33 3.42
N ALA A 299 8.00 3.15 2.42
CA ALA A 299 7.95 4.60 2.53
C ALA A 299 6.77 5.12 3.39
N TYR A 300 5.73 4.32 3.59
CA TYR A 300 4.56 4.70 4.39
C TYR A 300 4.87 4.83 5.88
N ARG A 301 5.87 4.13 6.39
CA ARG A 301 6.26 4.19 7.80
C ARG A 301 6.82 5.56 8.14
N GLU A 302 6.54 6.06 9.33
CA GLU A 302 7.01 7.37 9.79
C GLU A 302 8.53 7.43 9.95
N SER A 303 9.14 6.28 10.29
CA SER A 303 10.60 6.11 10.38
C SER A 303 10.99 4.69 10.01
N ARG A 304 12.29 4.44 9.81
CA ARG A 304 12.80 3.08 9.57
C ARG A 304 12.59 2.13 10.75
N ASP A 305 12.59 2.69 11.96
CA ASP A 305 12.40 1.93 13.19
C ASP A 305 10.91 1.66 13.48
N ASP A 306 9.99 2.28 12.75
CA ASP A 306 8.57 1.97 12.85
C ASP A 306 8.27 0.58 12.28
N VAL A 307 7.55 -0.21 13.07
CA VAL A 307 7.16 -1.58 12.73
C VAL A 307 5.66 -1.71 12.46
N ILE A 308 4.97 -0.57 12.33
CA ILE A 308 3.52 -0.48 12.18
C ILE A 308 3.10 0.45 11.05
N TRP A 309 1.95 0.17 10.49
CA TRP A 309 1.26 0.97 9.48
C TRP A 309 -0.05 1.49 10.07
N LYS A 310 -0.15 2.81 10.21
CA LYS A 310 -1.30 3.46 10.83
C LYS A 310 -2.34 3.85 9.78
N THR A 311 -3.61 3.59 10.04
CA THR A 311 -4.71 4.08 9.19
C THR A 311 -4.83 5.59 9.32
N GLU A 312 -4.87 6.32 8.19
CA GLU A 312 -4.82 7.79 8.13
C GLU A 312 -6.21 8.45 8.14
N PHE A 313 -7.26 7.68 8.02
CA PHE A 313 -8.64 8.18 8.02
C PHE A 313 -9.45 7.56 9.14
N THR A 314 -10.36 8.33 9.69
CA THR A 314 -11.18 7.92 10.84
C THR A 314 -12.42 7.17 10.38
N SER A 315 -12.60 5.93 10.85
CA SER A 315 -13.89 5.24 10.76
C SER A 315 -14.89 5.87 11.71
N THR A 316 -16.05 6.33 11.19
CA THR A 316 -17.11 6.92 12.00
C THR A 316 -17.63 5.96 13.06
N TRP A 317 -17.65 4.66 12.75
CA TRP A 317 -18.07 3.62 13.68
C TRP A 317 -17.08 3.47 14.85
N LEU A 318 -15.77 3.43 14.59
CA LEU A 318 -14.74 3.35 15.63
C LEU A 318 -14.77 4.60 16.53
N LYS A 319 -14.93 5.77 15.93
CA LYS A 319 -15.07 7.03 16.68
C LYS A 319 -16.31 7.01 17.59
N GLN A 320 -17.46 6.61 17.07
CA GLN A 320 -18.72 6.61 17.85
C GLN A 320 -18.71 5.59 18.97
N LYS A 321 -18.15 4.39 18.75
CA LYS A 321 -18.21 3.30 19.72
C LYS A 321 -17.07 3.33 20.72
N TYR A 322 -15.87 3.76 20.31
CA TYR A 322 -14.64 3.65 21.09
C TYR A 322 -13.82 4.94 21.21
N ASP A 323 -14.32 6.03 20.65
CA ASP A 323 -13.60 7.33 20.57
C ASP A 323 -12.23 7.22 19.87
N ILE A 324 -12.06 6.25 18.97
CA ILE A 324 -10.83 6.10 18.18
C ILE A 324 -10.92 6.95 16.91
N THR A 325 -9.91 7.80 16.74
CA THR A 325 -9.72 8.61 15.53
C THR A 325 -8.35 8.33 14.92
N ALA A 326 -8.18 8.62 13.65
CA ALA A 326 -6.88 8.51 12.97
C ALA A 326 -5.81 9.41 13.63
N PRO A 327 -4.52 9.02 13.58
CA PRO A 327 -4.04 7.72 13.10
C PRO A 327 -4.20 6.61 14.15
N TYR A 328 -4.51 5.40 13.70
CA TYR A 328 -4.61 4.21 14.57
C TYR A 328 -4.09 2.94 13.87
N VAL A 329 -3.76 1.93 14.64
CA VAL A 329 -3.35 0.60 14.17
C VAL A 329 -4.57 -0.30 14.06
N ASP A 330 -4.80 -0.86 12.89
CA ASP A 330 -5.69 -1.99 12.63
C ASP A 330 -4.80 -3.24 12.63
N THR A 331 -5.03 -4.16 13.57
CA THR A 331 -4.13 -5.30 13.77
C THR A 331 -4.19 -6.29 12.62
N ARG A 332 -5.35 -6.43 11.96
CA ARG A 332 -5.50 -7.31 10.79
C ARG A 332 -4.75 -6.77 9.56
N HIS A 333 -4.85 -5.48 9.27
CA HIS A 333 -4.11 -4.88 8.17
C HIS A 333 -2.60 -4.98 8.38
N ASN A 334 -2.14 -4.73 9.61
CA ASN A 334 -0.72 -4.84 9.93
C ASN A 334 -0.19 -6.29 9.85
N GLU A 335 -0.98 -7.27 10.34
CA GLU A 335 -0.66 -8.69 10.19
C GLU A 335 -0.49 -9.08 8.72
N LEU A 336 -1.45 -8.70 7.87
CA LEU A 336 -1.39 -8.98 6.44
C LEU A 336 -0.19 -8.34 5.76
N ILE A 337 0.15 -7.08 6.11
CA ILE A 337 1.32 -6.39 5.58
C ILE A 337 2.61 -7.08 6.03
N ALA A 338 2.73 -7.45 7.30
CA ALA A 338 3.90 -8.12 7.84
C ALA A 338 4.17 -9.46 7.14
N LEU A 339 3.13 -10.27 6.95
CA LEU A 339 3.22 -11.53 6.21
C LEU A 339 3.55 -11.32 4.72
N TYR A 340 2.97 -10.29 4.11
CA TYR A 340 3.21 -9.94 2.71
C TYR A 340 4.66 -9.51 2.47
N LEU A 341 5.18 -8.61 3.29
CA LEU A 341 6.56 -8.14 3.18
C LEU A 341 7.56 -9.26 3.48
N HIS A 342 7.30 -10.08 4.50
CA HIS A 342 8.10 -11.27 4.79
C HIS A 342 8.20 -12.21 3.58
N ARG A 343 7.06 -12.52 2.94
CA ARG A 343 7.03 -13.37 1.74
C ARG A 343 7.87 -12.80 0.60
N ILE A 344 7.74 -11.48 0.35
CA ILE A 344 8.51 -10.80 -0.69
C ILE A 344 10.00 -10.77 -0.32
N GLY A 345 10.33 -10.42 0.92
CA GLY A 345 11.70 -10.35 1.41
C GLY A 345 12.43 -11.68 1.23
N LYS A 346 11.78 -12.77 1.63
CA LYS A 346 12.32 -14.13 1.48
C LYS A 346 12.54 -14.53 0.01
N GLU A 347 11.58 -14.23 -0.87
CA GLU A 347 11.67 -14.60 -2.30
C GLU A 347 12.67 -13.74 -3.07
N LEU A 348 12.78 -12.47 -2.74
CA LEU A 348 13.67 -11.52 -3.43
C LEU A 348 15.01 -11.35 -2.72
N GLY A 349 15.23 -11.99 -1.57
CA GLY A 349 16.47 -11.92 -0.81
C GLY A 349 16.70 -10.54 -0.17
N VAL A 350 15.65 -9.91 0.39
CA VAL A 350 15.69 -8.60 1.04
C VAL A 350 15.40 -8.74 2.54
N PRO A 351 16.46 -8.85 3.37
CA PRO A 351 16.31 -9.11 4.81
C PRO A 351 15.46 -8.08 5.55
N GLU A 352 15.53 -6.81 5.15
CA GLU A 352 14.76 -5.71 5.75
C GLU A 352 13.24 -5.92 5.61
N LEU A 353 12.80 -6.50 4.49
CA LEU A 353 11.39 -6.87 4.29
C LEU A 353 11.05 -8.17 5.00
N GLU A 354 11.98 -9.12 5.00
CA GLU A 354 11.80 -10.41 5.68
C GLU A 354 11.60 -10.22 7.19
N ALA A 355 12.28 -9.25 7.81
CA ALA A 355 12.17 -8.93 9.23
C ALA A 355 10.77 -8.45 9.66
N ALA A 356 9.96 -7.88 8.76
CA ALA A 356 8.67 -7.29 9.08
C ALA A 356 7.72 -8.22 9.86
N LEU A 357 7.79 -9.53 9.60
CA LEU A 357 7.00 -10.54 10.32
C LEU A 357 7.36 -10.59 11.80
N VAL A 358 8.65 -10.65 12.11
CA VAL A 358 9.15 -10.75 13.48
C VAL A 358 8.92 -9.44 14.22
N ASP A 359 9.23 -8.32 13.59
CA ASP A 359 9.10 -6.99 14.14
C ASP A 359 7.65 -6.69 14.53
N TYR A 360 6.70 -6.96 13.65
CA TYR A 360 5.29 -6.75 13.96
C TYR A 360 4.76 -7.77 14.98
N SER A 361 5.23 -9.03 14.94
CA SER A 361 4.88 -10.02 15.96
C SER A 361 5.32 -9.58 17.36
N ASP A 362 6.52 -9.01 17.51
CA ASP A 362 7.01 -8.46 18.78
C ASP A 362 6.19 -7.22 19.21
N TYR A 363 5.82 -6.35 18.28
CA TYR A 363 4.92 -5.24 18.56
C TYR A 363 3.57 -5.72 19.10
N LEU A 364 2.95 -6.72 18.47
CA LEU A 364 1.68 -7.28 18.92
C LEU A 364 1.79 -7.96 20.28
N LEU A 365 2.90 -8.68 20.58
CA LEU A 365 3.19 -9.22 21.92
C LEU A 365 3.29 -8.10 22.96
N ASN A 366 3.87 -6.95 22.60
CA ASN A 366 3.92 -5.80 23.49
C ASN A 366 2.50 -5.24 23.77
N LEU A 367 1.63 -5.14 22.75
CA LEU A 367 0.22 -4.74 22.95
C LEU A 367 -0.51 -5.70 23.89
N ILE A 368 -0.29 -7.00 23.75
CA ILE A 368 -0.83 -8.03 24.64
C ILE A 368 -0.32 -7.81 26.06
N SER A 369 0.97 -7.52 26.25
CA SER A 369 1.58 -7.31 27.56
C SER A 369 1.04 -6.12 28.33
N ILE A 370 0.56 -5.09 27.63
CA ILE A 370 -0.10 -3.92 28.22
C ILE A 370 -1.63 -4.10 28.35
N ASP A 371 -2.12 -5.34 28.24
CA ASP A 371 -3.53 -5.71 28.40
C ASP A 371 -4.45 -5.10 27.29
N ASN A 372 -3.93 -4.91 26.05
CA ASN A 372 -4.77 -4.57 24.89
C ASN A 372 -5.41 -5.83 24.31
N ILE A 373 -6.27 -6.46 25.13
CA ILE A 373 -6.88 -7.76 24.87
C ILE A 373 -8.35 -7.79 25.30
N VAL A 374 -9.08 -8.77 24.77
CA VAL A 374 -10.35 -9.24 25.32
C VAL A 374 -10.07 -10.57 26.05
N PRO A 375 -10.27 -10.65 27.38
CA PRO A 375 -10.00 -11.86 28.14
C PRO A 375 -11.05 -12.94 27.83
N ALA A 376 -10.62 -14.22 27.87
CA ALA A 376 -11.49 -15.38 27.82
C ALA A 376 -11.36 -16.19 29.12
N GLU A 377 -12.14 -17.27 29.29
CA GLU A 377 -12.02 -18.15 30.45
C GLU A 377 -10.61 -18.77 30.53
N THR A 378 -10.04 -19.15 29.38
CA THR A 378 -8.65 -19.54 29.23
C THR A 378 -8.07 -18.83 27.99
N GLY A 379 -6.89 -18.23 28.14
CA GLY A 379 -6.29 -17.45 27.08
C GLY A 379 -6.88 -16.06 26.91
N TYR A 380 -6.67 -15.46 25.75
CA TYR A 380 -7.09 -14.10 25.42
C TYR A 380 -7.24 -13.92 23.91
N TYR A 381 -7.97 -12.88 23.50
CA TYR A 381 -8.01 -12.37 22.14
C TYR A 381 -7.28 -11.02 22.09
N PRO A 382 -6.31 -10.80 21.22
CA PRO A 382 -5.81 -9.45 20.98
C PRO A 382 -6.95 -8.53 20.50
N ALA A 383 -6.94 -7.27 20.93
CA ALA A 383 -7.95 -6.30 20.52
C ALA A 383 -7.69 -5.84 19.07
N ASP A 384 -8.75 -5.65 18.28
CA ASP A 384 -8.64 -5.36 16.84
C ASP A 384 -7.91 -4.06 16.51
N TYR A 385 -7.96 -3.07 17.41
CA TYR A 385 -7.42 -1.74 17.16
C TYR A 385 -6.61 -1.21 18.35
N TYR A 386 -5.65 -0.33 18.03
CA TYR A 386 -4.90 0.42 19.02
C TYR A 386 -4.52 1.80 18.48
N SER A 387 -4.71 2.83 19.28
CA SER A 387 -4.25 4.18 18.98
C SER A 387 -3.05 4.54 19.85
N PRO A 388 -1.82 4.58 19.34
CA PRO A 388 -0.63 4.95 20.14
C PRO A 388 -0.74 6.33 20.78
N GLN A 389 -1.45 7.26 20.15
CA GLN A 389 -1.63 8.63 20.65
C GLN A 389 -2.76 8.76 21.69
N GLN A 390 -3.76 7.87 21.66
CA GLN A 390 -4.88 7.88 22.59
C GLN A 390 -4.68 6.92 23.75
N GLY A 391 -3.69 6.01 23.63
CA GLY A 391 -3.42 4.98 24.62
C GLY A 391 -4.46 3.85 24.60
N LYS A 392 -4.61 3.15 25.70
CA LYS A 392 -5.45 1.97 25.81
C LYS A 392 -6.93 2.29 25.66
N GLN A 393 -7.59 1.62 24.76
CA GLN A 393 -9.05 1.62 24.56
C GLN A 393 -9.59 0.22 24.84
N PHE A 394 -10.79 0.13 25.43
CA PHE A 394 -11.44 -1.17 25.68
C PHE A 394 -12.21 -1.62 24.43
N ILE A 395 -11.49 -2.11 23.47
CA ILE A 395 -12.00 -2.50 22.14
C ILE A 395 -12.39 -3.98 22.16
N HIS A 396 -13.25 -4.37 21.22
CA HIS A 396 -13.60 -5.75 20.95
C HIS A 396 -12.43 -6.51 20.30
N ALA A 397 -12.60 -7.81 20.18
CA ALA A 397 -11.79 -8.66 19.30
C ALA A 397 -12.70 -9.39 18.30
N SER A 398 -12.35 -9.40 17.03
CA SER A 398 -13.03 -10.20 16.04
C SER A 398 -12.35 -11.55 15.83
N LEU A 399 -13.14 -12.54 15.42
CA LEU A 399 -12.63 -13.90 15.27
C LEU A 399 -11.59 -14.01 14.15
N ASN A 400 -11.78 -13.28 13.06
CA ASN A 400 -10.84 -13.24 11.94
C ASN A 400 -9.52 -12.55 12.29
N HIS A 401 -9.51 -11.46 13.11
CA HIS A 401 -8.28 -10.86 13.62
C HIS A 401 -7.52 -11.86 14.48
N ALA A 402 -8.17 -12.42 15.51
CA ALA A 402 -7.54 -13.37 16.41
C ALA A 402 -6.95 -14.58 15.69
N LEU A 403 -7.65 -15.14 14.70
CA LEU A 403 -7.14 -16.25 13.88
C LEU A 403 -5.98 -15.85 12.98
N GLY A 404 -6.05 -14.67 12.35
CA GLY A 404 -4.96 -14.13 11.53
C GLY A 404 -3.69 -13.95 12.35
N GLU A 405 -3.82 -13.31 13.51
CA GLU A 405 -2.71 -13.08 14.45
C GLU A 405 -2.12 -14.40 15.00
N ALA A 406 -2.98 -15.38 15.34
CA ALA A 406 -2.50 -16.69 15.73
C ALA A 406 -1.73 -17.40 14.62
N ASN A 407 -2.21 -17.27 13.37
CA ASN A 407 -1.51 -17.80 12.20
C ASN A 407 -0.19 -17.08 11.92
N MET A 408 -0.15 -15.76 12.10
CA MET A 408 1.09 -14.98 12.00
C MET A 408 2.10 -15.39 13.07
N PHE A 409 1.69 -15.55 14.31
CA PHE A 409 2.58 -16.03 15.39
C PHE A 409 3.12 -17.44 15.12
N ILE A 410 2.32 -18.32 14.51
CA ILE A 410 2.84 -19.64 14.07
C ILE A 410 3.93 -19.47 13.02
N GLU A 411 3.76 -18.55 12.08
CA GLU A 411 4.78 -18.30 11.05
C GLU A 411 6.03 -17.66 11.65
N ALA A 412 5.89 -16.71 12.57
CA ALA A 412 7.02 -16.14 13.32
C ALA A 412 7.79 -17.22 14.12
N TYR A 413 7.07 -18.17 14.71
CA TYR A 413 7.71 -19.32 15.38
C TYR A 413 8.48 -20.21 14.39
N ARG A 414 7.92 -20.49 13.19
CA ARG A 414 8.60 -21.27 12.15
C ARG A 414 9.91 -20.66 11.69
N VAL A 415 9.95 -19.32 11.64
CA VAL A 415 11.13 -18.57 11.20
C VAL A 415 12.19 -18.47 12.29
N THR A 416 11.77 -18.25 13.55
CA THR A 416 12.68 -17.91 14.65
C THR A 416 12.97 -19.07 15.62
N GLU A 417 12.10 -20.07 15.66
CA GLU A 417 12.02 -21.13 16.68
C GLU A 417 11.79 -20.58 18.12
N ASP A 418 11.50 -19.27 18.27
CA ASP A 418 11.21 -18.67 19.57
C ASP A 418 9.81 -19.03 20.05
N LYS A 419 9.78 -19.79 21.16
CA LYS A 419 8.54 -20.31 21.75
C LYS A 419 7.57 -19.24 22.23
N LYS A 420 8.00 -17.97 22.42
CA LYS A 420 7.10 -16.88 22.80
C LYS A 420 5.95 -16.74 21.81
N TYR A 421 6.22 -16.87 20.50
CA TYR A 421 5.20 -16.80 19.46
C TYR A 421 4.26 -18.02 19.46
N LEU A 422 4.82 -19.21 19.63
CA LEU A 422 3.99 -20.42 19.74
C LEU A 422 3.07 -20.37 20.97
N PHE A 423 3.54 -19.80 22.08
CA PHE A 423 2.72 -19.64 23.28
C PHE A 423 1.60 -18.62 23.07
N ALA A 424 1.86 -17.49 22.40
CA ALA A 424 0.83 -16.52 22.05
C ALA A 424 -0.25 -17.14 21.13
N ALA A 425 0.16 -17.82 20.05
CA ALA A 425 -0.77 -18.54 19.17
C ALA A 425 -1.63 -19.55 19.93
N ARG A 426 -1.00 -20.32 20.86
CA ARG A 426 -1.70 -21.29 21.69
C ARG A 426 -2.71 -20.63 22.64
N ASP A 427 -2.39 -19.49 23.21
CA ASP A 427 -3.27 -18.84 24.17
C ASP A 427 -4.46 -18.17 23.45
N ILE A 428 -4.29 -17.65 22.24
CA ILE A 428 -5.41 -17.23 21.37
C ILE A 428 -6.29 -18.45 21.01
N ARG A 429 -5.69 -19.56 20.61
CA ARG A 429 -6.44 -20.81 20.33
C ARG A 429 -7.26 -21.27 21.53
N LYS A 430 -6.68 -21.28 22.73
CA LYS A 430 -7.41 -21.63 23.98
C LYS A 430 -8.59 -20.69 24.23
N ALA A 431 -8.45 -19.38 23.93
CA ALA A 431 -9.55 -18.45 24.05
C ALA A 431 -10.71 -18.84 23.13
N ILE A 432 -10.43 -19.19 21.87
CA ILE A 432 -11.44 -19.64 20.93
C ILE A 432 -12.09 -20.95 21.43
N GLU A 433 -11.30 -21.91 21.89
CA GLU A 433 -11.76 -23.21 22.40
C GLU A 433 -12.61 -23.07 23.66
N SER A 434 -12.21 -22.21 24.62
CA SER A 434 -12.98 -21.98 25.86
C SER A 434 -14.27 -21.20 25.63
N THR A 435 -14.28 -20.31 24.66
CA THR A 435 -15.50 -19.60 24.23
C THR A 435 -16.48 -20.56 23.51
N GLY A 436 -15.92 -21.48 22.72
CA GLY A 436 -16.65 -22.58 22.17
C GLY A 436 -17.78 -22.19 21.20
N GLU A 437 -18.88 -22.92 21.29
CA GLU A 437 -20.06 -22.74 20.41
C GLU A 437 -20.77 -21.41 20.58
N LYS A 438 -20.43 -20.60 21.59
CA LYS A 438 -20.97 -19.24 21.75
C LYS A 438 -20.65 -18.35 20.54
N TRP A 439 -19.60 -18.68 19.77
CA TRP A 439 -19.30 -18.02 18.51
C TRP A 439 -20.34 -18.27 17.43
N ILE A 440 -21.17 -19.33 17.55
CA ILE A 440 -22.20 -19.67 16.57
C ILE A 440 -23.46 -18.85 16.81
N ARG A 441 -23.92 -18.13 15.81
CA ARG A 441 -25.18 -17.39 15.80
C ARG A 441 -26.36 -18.35 15.66
N PRO A 442 -27.56 -17.92 16.10
CA PRO A 442 -28.79 -18.73 15.89
C PRO A 442 -29.05 -19.10 14.41
N THR A 443 -28.48 -18.38 13.47
CA THR A 443 -28.58 -18.66 12.04
C THR A 443 -27.64 -19.73 11.53
N GLY A 444 -26.69 -20.22 12.36
CA GLY A 444 -25.60 -21.10 11.95
C GLY A 444 -24.36 -20.37 11.44
N ASP A 445 -24.43 -19.06 11.16
CA ASP A 445 -23.27 -18.21 10.87
C ASP A 445 -22.44 -18.00 12.15
N LEU A 446 -21.29 -17.36 12.01
CA LEU A 446 -20.47 -16.95 13.16
C LEU A 446 -20.77 -15.49 13.55
N TRP A 447 -20.49 -15.15 14.80
CA TRP A 447 -20.42 -13.76 15.23
C TRP A 447 -19.13 -13.12 14.71
N TYR A 448 -19.22 -11.84 14.35
CA TYR A 448 -18.06 -11.08 13.92
C TYR A 448 -17.09 -10.84 15.08
N GLN A 449 -17.61 -10.38 16.24
CA GLN A 449 -16.80 -9.94 17.36
C GLN A 449 -17.29 -10.42 18.72
N ILE A 450 -16.36 -10.49 19.66
CA ILE A 450 -16.60 -10.61 21.09
C ILE A 450 -16.18 -9.32 21.80
N ASN A 451 -17.04 -8.77 22.64
CA ASN A 451 -16.78 -7.60 23.46
C ASN A 451 -16.09 -8.01 24.78
N ARG A 452 -15.48 -7.06 25.49
CA ARG A 452 -14.76 -7.32 26.74
C ARG A 452 -15.64 -7.87 27.85
N ASP A 453 -16.94 -7.61 27.82
CA ASP A 453 -17.95 -8.15 28.75
C ASP A 453 -18.43 -9.56 28.39
N GLY A 454 -17.86 -10.17 27.34
CA GLY A 454 -18.21 -11.50 26.85
C GLY A 454 -19.46 -11.53 25.95
N THR A 455 -20.06 -10.39 25.63
CA THR A 455 -21.17 -10.31 24.66
C THR A 455 -20.66 -10.36 23.23
N PHE A 456 -21.50 -10.82 22.29
CA PHE A 456 -21.18 -10.94 20.88
C PHE A 456 -21.97 -9.92 20.06
N ASP A 457 -21.38 -9.49 18.93
CA ASP A 457 -22.02 -8.53 18.03
C ASP A 457 -21.57 -8.74 16.58
N GLY A 458 -22.38 -8.24 15.65
CA GLY A 458 -22.09 -8.23 14.22
C GLY A 458 -22.28 -9.59 13.53
N GLY A 459 -22.45 -9.55 12.21
CA GLY A 459 -22.41 -10.71 11.32
C GLY A 459 -21.02 -10.86 10.72
N ASP A 460 -20.56 -12.10 10.63
CA ASP A 460 -19.24 -12.42 10.12
C ASP A 460 -19.10 -12.18 8.62
N TYR A 461 -17.87 -12.04 8.15
CA TYR A 461 -17.51 -12.04 6.73
C TYR A 461 -17.89 -13.38 6.07
N GLU A 462 -18.18 -13.34 4.79
CA GLU A 462 -18.67 -14.53 4.07
C GLU A 462 -17.67 -15.69 4.11
N LEU A 463 -16.43 -15.48 3.69
CA LEU A 463 -15.43 -16.52 3.56
C LEU A 463 -14.18 -16.33 4.42
N LEU A 464 -13.88 -15.08 4.85
CA LEU A 464 -12.61 -14.74 5.48
C LEU A 464 -12.33 -15.58 6.72
N THR A 465 -13.26 -15.59 7.67
CA THR A 465 -13.11 -16.34 8.94
C THR A 465 -13.07 -17.85 8.71
N LEU A 466 -13.81 -18.37 7.73
CA LEU A 466 -13.75 -19.80 7.36
C LEU A 466 -12.33 -20.17 6.91
N TYR A 467 -11.74 -19.39 6.00
CA TYR A 467 -10.37 -19.65 5.52
C TYR A 467 -9.34 -19.51 6.64
N ASP A 468 -9.50 -18.54 7.54
CA ASP A 468 -8.60 -18.40 8.69
C ASP A 468 -8.70 -19.55 9.67
N LEU A 469 -9.90 -20.09 9.95
CA LEU A 469 -10.11 -21.30 10.76
C LEU A 469 -9.44 -22.52 10.12
N GLN A 470 -9.70 -22.78 8.84
CA GLN A 470 -9.12 -23.91 8.09
C GLN A 470 -7.60 -23.80 8.05
N ARG A 471 -7.06 -22.60 7.81
CA ARG A 471 -5.62 -22.33 7.83
C ARG A 471 -5.02 -22.57 9.20
N HIS A 472 -5.71 -22.15 10.28
CA HIS A 472 -5.24 -22.34 11.64
C HIS A 472 -5.16 -23.84 12.02
N GLU A 473 -6.19 -24.64 11.72
CA GLU A 473 -6.18 -26.08 11.94
C GLU A 473 -5.07 -26.78 11.15
N LYS A 474 -4.86 -26.40 9.89
CA LYS A 474 -3.76 -26.90 9.07
C LYS A 474 -2.40 -26.57 9.69
N ASN A 475 -2.16 -25.29 10.02
CA ASN A 475 -0.91 -24.84 10.62
C ASN A 475 -0.62 -25.54 11.94
N TRP A 476 -1.64 -25.71 12.79
CA TRP A 476 -1.51 -26.38 14.08
C TRP A 476 -1.15 -27.85 13.93
N LYS A 477 -1.79 -28.54 12.98
CA LYS A 477 -1.47 -29.94 12.63
C LYS A 477 -0.03 -30.11 12.13
N GLU A 478 0.46 -29.18 11.30
CA GLU A 478 1.84 -29.19 10.80
C GLU A 478 2.89 -29.04 11.92
N LEU A 479 2.53 -28.37 13.02
CA LEU A 479 3.35 -28.30 14.24
C LEU A 479 3.24 -29.55 15.15
N GLY A 480 2.51 -30.58 14.72
CA GLY A 480 2.28 -31.80 15.51
C GLY A 480 1.16 -31.67 16.55
N GLY A 481 0.38 -30.60 16.50
CA GLY A 481 -0.77 -30.40 17.40
C GLY A 481 -1.98 -31.24 16.97
N SER A 482 -2.86 -31.53 17.95
CA SER A 482 -4.13 -32.22 17.68
C SER A 482 -5.19 -31.28 17.15
N PRO A 483 -6.08 -31.73 16.25
CA PRO A 483 -7.25 -30.99 15.82
C PRO A 483 -8.14 -30.59 17.01
N SER A 484 -8.79 -29.43 16.92
CA SER A 484 -9.74 -28.97 17.93
C SER A 484 -11.17 -29.35 17.52
N PRO A 485 -11.91 -30.12 18.36
CA PRO A 485 -13.33 -30.38 18.08
C PRO A 485 -14.17 -29.11 17.99
N ILE A 486 -13.80 -28.08 18.75
CA ILE A 486 -14.51 -26.79 18.73
C ILE A 486 -14.25 -26.03 17.42
N LEU A 487 -13.00 -25.88 17.00
CA LEU A 487 -12.70 -25.22 15.74
C LEU A 487 -13.34 -25.97 14.57
N GLN A 488 -13.30 -27.30 14.58
CA GLN A 488 -13.98 -28.12 13.58
C GLN A 488 -15.48 -27.83 13.53
N LYS A 489 -16.13 -27.70 14.68
CA LYS A 489 -17.56 -27.37 14.78
C LYS A 489 -17.87 -25.96 14.25
N LEU A 490 -17.00 -24.98 14.51
CA LEU A 490 -17.14 -23.64 13.93
C LEU A 490 -17.03 -23.68 12.40
N ILE A 491 -16.07 -24.44 11.85
CA ILE A 491 -15.90 -24.65 10.41
C ILE A 491 -17.18 -25.26 9.81
N GLU A 492 -17.64 -26.38 10.39
CA GLU A 492 -18.85 -27.10 9.90
C GLU A 492 -20.09 -26.22 9.93
N SER A 493 -20.28 -25.43 11.01
CA SER A 493 -21.42 -24.51 11.12
C SER A 493 -21.37 -23.43 10.04
N LYS A 494 -20.20 -22.83 9.82
CA LYS A 494 -20.01 -21.80 8.78
C LYS A 494 -20.22 -22.36 7.37
N GLU A 495 -19.68 -23.55 7.06
CA GLU A 495 -19.86 -24.21 5.77
C GLU A 495 -21.32 -24.55 5.51
N GLN A 496 -22.05 -25.08 6.51
CA GLN A 496 -23.47 -25.36 6.40
C GLN A 496 -24.30 -24.09 6.15
N TYR A 497 -23.99 -23.01 6.86
CA TYR A 497 -24.62 -21.71 6.65
C TYR A 497 -24.41 -21.20 5.24
N LEU A 498 -23.18 -21.25 4.71
CA LEU A 498 -22.87 -20.81 3.34
C LEU A 498 -23.58 -21.64 2.29
N ASN A 499 -23.66 -22.95 2.49
CA ASN A 499 -24.36 -23.87 1.58
C ASN A 499 -25.89 -23.72 1.62
N SER A 500 -26.44 -23.03 2.63
CA SER A 500 -27.87 -22.80 2.79
C SER A 500 -28.36 -21.48 2.18
N LYS A 501 -27.43 -20.62 1.76
CA LYS A 501 -27.72 -19.35 1.03
C LYS A 501 -27.93 -19.61 -0.45
#